data_62b84be7b57cf6fea00cd4b157dbf226
#
_entry.id   62b84be7b57cf6fea00cd4b157dbf226
#
_cell.length_a   1.000
_cell.length_b   1.000
_cell.length_c   1.000
_cell.angle_alpha   90.00
_cell.angle_beta   90.00
_cell.angle_gamma   90.00
#
_symmetry.space_group_name_H-M   'P 1'
#
loop_
_entity.id
_entity.type
_entity.pdbx_description
1 polymer ?
#
loop_
_entity_poly.entity_id
_entity_poly.type
_entity_poly.pdbx_seq_one_letter_code
_entity_poly.pdbx_strand_id
1 'polypeptide(L)'
;QSRRQRMMVVLNSVFLHLHPVRLPKHAVKLKFTWCMGGLSFFLFLIETISGILLMFYYRPTIEYAYPDIIDLAEQVPFGIMREVHRWGAHAMVITVWLHMFRVFMTGSYKPPREFNWAIGVILLLLTLLLSFTGYLLPWDQLAIWAIMVGSNMARATPFLGHEGPGAALLAIGDINFVTVASDVR
;
A
#
# COMPACT_ATOMS: atom_id res chain seq x y z
N GLN A 1 15.25 -20.93 33.68
CA GLN A 1 15.86 -20.18 32.56
C GLN A 1 16.25 -18.80 33.06
N SER A 2 17.54 -18.42 32.83
CA SER A 2 18.02 -17.09 33.20
C SER A 2 17.32 -16.01 32.36
N ARG A 3 17.26 -14.75 32.88
CA ARG A 3 16.70 -13.59 32.15
C ARG A 3 17.35 -13.41 30.78
N ARG A 4 18.68 -13.70 30.68
CA ARG A 4 19.46 -13.66 29.44
C ARG A 4 18.98 -14.73 28.43
N GLN A 5 18.67 -15.93 28.87
CA GLN A 5 18.16 -17.01 27.99
C GLN A 5 16.79 -16.65 27.43
N ARG A 6 15.89 -16.10 28.23
CA ARG A 6 14.56 -15.63 27.76
C ARG A 6 14.67 -14.50 26.75
N MET A 7 15.57 -13.53 26.97
CA MET A 7 15.84 -12.44 26.02
C MET A 7 16.41 -12.97 24.70
N MET A 8 17.34 -13.95 24.74
CA MET A 8 17.88 -14.56 23.53
C MET A 8 16.84 -15.36 22.73
N VAL A 9 15.89 -16.00 23.40
CA VAL A 9 14.78 -16.69 22.73
C VAL A 9 13.87 -15.70 22.02
N VAL A 10 13.54 -14.55 22.64
CA VAL A 10 12.74 -13.49 22.01
C VAL A 10 13.49 -12.85 20.84
N LEU A 11 14.79 -12.53 21.01
CA LEU A 11 15.62 -12.00 19.94
C LEU A 11 15.73 -12.97 18.76
N ASN A 12 15.92 -14.26 19.03
CA ASN A 12 15.96 -15.29 17.98
C ASN A 12 14.62 -15.47 17.28
N SER A 13 13.49 -15.37 17.99
CA SER A 13 12.18 -15.60 17.38
C SER A 13 11.66 -14.41 16.58
N VAL A 14 12.00 -13.17 16.92
CA VAL A 14 11.49 -11.98 16.23
C VAL A 14 12.53 -11.39 15.27
N PHE A 15 13.68 -10.97 15.78
CA PHE A 15 14.66 -10.25 14.96
C PHE A 15 15.45 -11.15 13.99
N LEU A 16 15.86 -12.33 14.42
CA LEU A 16 16.65 -13.22 13.57
C LEU A 16 15.79 -14.04 12.59
N HIS A 17 14.47 -14.13 12.80
CA HIS A 17 13.57 -14.66 11.78
C HIS A 17 13.25 -13.63 10.69
N LEU A 18 13.16 -12.35 11.04
CA LEU A 18 13.01 -11.26 10.06
C LEU A 18 14.32 -11.03 9.29
N HIS A 19 15.46 -11.08 9.99
CA HIS A 19 16.79 -10.85 9.41
C HIS A 19 17.76 -11.99 9.78
N PRO A 20 17.63 -13.17 9.14
CA PRO A 20 18.51 -14.29 9.44
C PRO A 20 19.96 -13.96 9.09
N VAL A 21 20.86 -14.17 10.04
CA VAL A 21 22.31 -13.91 9.89
C VAL A 21 22.96 -14.85 8.86
N ARG A 22 22.36 -16.03 8.63
CA ARG A 22 22.85 -17.02 7.67
C ARG A 22 21.77 -17.34 6.66
N LEU A 23 22.06 -17.08 5.40
CA LEU A 23 21.17 -17.40 4.27
C LEU A 23 21.80 -18.55 3.45
N PRO A 24 20.99 -19.51 2.98
CA PRO A 24 21.46 -20.50 2.02
C PRO A 24 21.94 -19.82 0.74
N LYS A 25 23.07 -20.25 0.18
CA LYS A 25 23.64 -19.67 -1.04
C LYS A 25 22.68 -19.66 -2.24
N HIS A 26 21.78 -20.64 -2.32
CA HIS A 26 20.78 -20.69 -3.41
C HIS A 26 19.67 -19.65 -3.24
N ALA A 27 19.34 -19.27 -2.00
CA ALA A 27 18.28 -18.28 -1.73
C ALA A 27 18.67 -16.85 -2.15
N VAL A 28 19.97 -16.60 -2.36
CA VAL A 28 20.51 -15.30 -2.80
C VAL A 28 20.65 -15.23 -4.34
N LYS A 29 20.51 -16.36 -5.04
CA LYS A 29 20.64 -16.36 -6.50
C LYS A 29 19.48 -15.63 -7.18
N LEU A 30 19.81 -14.68 -8.05
CA LEU A 30 18.83 -13.89 -8.82
C LEU A 30 17.86 -14.79 -9.61
N LYS A 31 18.36 -15.88 -10.19
CA LYS A 31 17.52 -16.87 -10.91
C LYS A 31 16.43 -17.49 -10.03
N PHE A 32 16.70 -17.63 -8.75
CA PHE A 32 15.74 -18.23 -7.82
C PHE A 32 14.75 -17.23 -7.27
N THR A 33 15.18 -16.00 -6.96
CA THR A 33 14.33 -15.00 -6.31
C THR A 33 13.72 -14.00 -7.28
N TRP A 34 14.27 -13.85 -8.49
CA TRP A 34 14.00 -12.76 -9.42
C TRP A 34 14.08 -11.38 -8.73
N CYS A 35 14.67 -11.36 -7.56
CA CYS A 35 14.82 -10.20 -6.71
C CYS A 35 13.52 -9.42 -6.44
N MET A 36 12.35 -10.09 -6.52
CA MET A 36 11.04 -9.42 -6.43
C MET A 36 10.85 -8.66 -5.12
N GLY A 37 11.27 -9.23 -3.98
CA GLY A 37 11.19 -8.53 -2.69
C GLY A 37 12.10 -7.30 -2.63
N GLY A 38 13.32 -7.40 -3.16
CA GLY A 38 14.24 -6.27 -3.28
C GLY A 38 13.73 -5.21 -4.24
N LEU A 39 13.14 -5.62 -5.36
CA LEU A 39 12.53 -4.71 -6.32
C LEU A 39 11.31 -3.97 -5.73
N SER A 40 10.45 -4.67 -5.00
CA SER A 40 9.32 -4.04 -4.30
C SER A 40 9.80 -3.02 -3.26
N PHE A 41 10.86 -3.33 -2.51
CA PHE A 41 11.45 -2.38 -1.56
C PHE A 41 12.08 -1.17 -2.27
N PHE A 42 12.75 -1.37 -3.39
CA PHE A 42 13.31 -0.27 -4.19
C PHE A 42 12.21 0.64 -4.75
N LEU A 43 11.12 0.05 -5.26
CA LEU A 43 9.96 0.81 -5.72
C LEU A 43 9.31 1.59 -4.57
N PHE A 44 9.22 1.00 -3.38
CA PHE A 44 8.74 1.71 -2.18
C PHE A 44 9.56 2.97 -1.87
N LEU A 45 10.91 2.90 -2.02
CA LEU A 45 11.74 4.10 -1.85
C LEU A 45 11.47 5.16 -2.92
N ILE A 46 11.30 4.74 -4.18
CA ILE A 46 10.93 5.67 -5.26
C ILE A 46 9.58 6.33 -4.96
N GLU A 47 8.58 5.55 -4.57
CA GLU A 47 7.25 6.05 -4.21
C GLU A 47 7.31 7.05 -3.05
N THR A 48 8.09 6.73 -2.00
CA THR A 48 8.25 7.61 -0.85
C THR A 48 8.91 8.93 -1.23
N ILE A 49 10.01 8.90 -1.96
CA ILE A 49 10.75 10.10 -2.35
C ILE A 49 9.91 10.95 -3.31
N SER A 50 9.37 10.36 -4.36
CA SER A 50 8.56 11.08 -5.34
C SER A 50 7.26 11.62 -4.72
N GLY A 51 6.61 10.85 -3.83
CA GLY A 51 5.41 11.27 -3.13
C GLY A 51 5.64 12.48 -2.22
N ILE A 52 6.73 12.48 -1.45
CA ILE A 52 7.12 13.63 -0.61
C ILE A 52 7.35 14.88 -1.47
N LEU A 53 8.03 14.75 -2.62
CA LEU A 53 8.25 15.88 -3.51
C LEU A 53 6.94 16.39 -4.11
N LEU A 54 6.03 15.51 -4.52
CA LEU A 54 4.73 15.89 -5.07
C LEU A 54 3.85 16.61 -4.03
N MET A 55 3.95 16.27 -2.74
CA MET A 55 3.20 16.93 -1.67
C MET A 55 3.40 18.44 -1.61
N PHE A 56 4.55 18.96 -2.00
CA PHE A 56 4.82 20.40 -1.98
C PHE A 56 4.07 21.19 -3.06
N TYR A 57 3.56 20.52 -4.08
CA TYR A 57 2.90 21.11 -5.23
C TYR A 57 1.41 20.77 -5.31
N TYR A 58 0.91 19.93 -4.43
CA TYR A 58 -0.46 19.44 -4.46
C TYR A 58 -1.23 19.88 -3.21
N ARG A 59 -2.39 20.48 -3.42
CA ARG A 59 -3.30 20.92 -2.36
C ARG A 59 -4.52 19.99 -2.30
N PRO A 60 -4.68 19.19 -1.22
CA PRO A 60 -5.76 18.21 -1.10
C PRO A 60 -7.09 18.89 -0.74
N THR A 61 -7.62 19.71 -1.62
CA THR A 61 -8.92 20.38 -1.46
C THR A 61 -9.76 20.19 -2.73
N ILE A 62 -11.06 20.21 -2.60
CA ILE A 62 -11.99 20.00 -3.72
C ILE A 62 -11.75 21.03 -4.85
N GLU A 63 -11.40 22.27 -4.48
CA GLU A 63 -11.24 23.38 -5.42
C GLU A 63 -9.92 23.28 -6.18
N TYR A 64 -8.83 22.80 -5.56
CA TYR A 64 -7.48 22.87 -6.10
C TYR A 64 -6.90 21.53 -6.54
N ALA A 65 -7.44 20.40 -6.07
CA ALA A 65 -6.86 19.08 -6.34
C ALA A 65 -6.74 18.80 -7.85
N TYR A 66 -7.81 19.00 -8.60
CA TYR A 66 -7.81 18.74 -10.04
C TYR A 66 -6.95 19.74 -10.83
N PRO A 67 -7.06 21.08 -10.62
CA PRO A 67 -6.16 22.05 -11.23
C PRO A 67 -4.68 21.79 -10.96
N ASP A 68 -4.32 21.49 -9.70
CA ASP A 68 -2.92 21.20 -9.32
C ASP A 68 -2.36 19.96 -10.05
N ILE A 69 -3.18 18.95 -10.30
CA ILE A 69 -2.77 17.78 -11.09
C ILE A 69 -2.52 18.13 -12.55
N ILE A 70 -3.31 19.02 -13.14
CA ILE A 70 -3.09 19.51 -14.52
C ILE A 70 -1.80 20.32 -14.57
N ASP A 71 -1.60 21.25 -13.64
CA ASP A 71 -0.39 22.07 -13.57
C ASP A 71 0.87 21.20 -13.39
N LEU A 72 0.81 20.18 -12.55
CA LEU A 72 1.89 19.21 -12.38
C LEU A 72 2.19 18.42 -13.66
N ALA A 73 1.19 18.15 -14.49
CA ALA A 73 1.37 17.40 -15.73
C ALA A 73 1.88 18.26 -16.89
N GLU A 74 1.47 19.54 -16.97
CA GLU A 74 1.67 20.37 -18.16
C GLU A 74 2.74 21.46 -17.98
N GLN A 75 2.78 22.13 -16.82
CA GLN A 75 3.55 23.37 -16.66
C GLN A 75 4.85 23.18 -15.88
N VAL A 76 4.98 22.11 -15.12
CA VAL A 76 6.11 21.92 -14.22
C VAL A 76 7.03 20.84 -14.77
N PRO A 77 8.38 21.04 -14.75
CA PRO A 77 9.34 19.97 -15.07
C PRO A 77 9.09 18.70 -14.25
N PHE A 78 8.27 18.79 -13.23
CA PHE A 78 7.78 17.71 -12.37
C PHE A 78 6.69 16.82 -12.99
N GLY A 79 6.22 17.08 -14.20
CA GLY A 79 5.40 16.12 -14.94
C GLY A 79 6.05 14.75 -15.00
N ILE A 80 7.36 14.69 -15.19
CA ILE A 80 8.15 13.46 -15.12
C ILE A 80 8.06 12.82 -13.72
N MET A 81 8.12 13.63 -12.66
CA MET A 81 8.05 13.12 -11.28
C MET A 81 6.70 12.48 -10.99
N ARG A 82 5.61 13.11 -11.44
CA ARG A 82 4.26 12.53 -11.30
C ARG A 82 4.14 11.23 -12.09
N GLU A 83 4.67 11.16 -13.30
CA GLU A 83 4.65 9.94 -14.10
C GLU A 83 5.50 8.83 -13.48
N VAL A 84 6.68 9.15 -12.95
CA VAL A 84 7.52 8.18 -12.21
C VAL A 84 6.77 7.63 -11.00
N HIS A 85 6.10 8.48 -10.22
CA HIS A 85 5.28 8.06 -9.09
C HIS A 85 4.13 7.17 -9.54
N ARG A 86 3.37 7.56 -10.55
CA ARG A 86 2.26 6.78 -11.08
C ARG A 86 2.67 5.41 -11.60
N TRP A 87 3.71 5.34 -12.42
CA TRP A 87 4.20 4.08 -12.96
C TRP A 87 4.91 3.22 -11.93
N GLY A 88 5.60 3.85 -10.99
CA GLY A 88 6.21 3.20 -9.84
C GLY A 88 5.15 2.51 -8.96
N ALA A 89 4.03 3.17 -8.69
CA ALA A 89 2.92 2.59 -7.93
C ALA A 89 2.32 1.36 -8.64
N HIS A 90 2.09 1.42 -9.96
CA HIS A 90 1.63 0.24 -10.73
C HIS A 90 2.65 -0.90 -10.67
N ALA A 91 3.92 -0.59 -10.88
CA ALA A 91 4.99 -1.59 -10.80
C ALA A 91 5.09 -2.21 -9.40
N MET A 92 4.93 -1.40 -8.35
CA MET A 92 4.96 -1.85 -6.96
C MET A 92 3.83 -2.83 -6.66
N VAL A 93 2.59 -2.53 -7.04
CA VAL A 93 1.45 -3.44 -6.86
C VAL A 93 1.69 -4.78 -7.55
N ILE A 94 2.14 -4.74 -8.81
CA ILE A 94 2.42 -5.96 -9.58
C ILE A 94 3.56 -6.78 -8.94
N THR A 95 4.66 -6.12 -8.56
CA THR A 95 5.83 -6.83 -7.99
C THR A 95 5.55 -7.40 -6.61
N VAL A 96 4.81 -6.68 -5.75
CA VAL A 96 4.40 -7.17 -4.43
C VAL A 96 3.47 -8.37 -4.58
N TRP A 97 2.49 -8.31 -5.48
CA TRP A 97 1.58 -9.42 -5.74
C TRP A 97 2.33 -10.66 -6.26
N LEU A 98 3.19 -10.50 -7.25
CA LEU A 98 4.01 -11.60 -7.78
C LEU A 98 4.98 -12.15 -6.72
N HIS A 99 5.53 -11.29 -5.85
CA HIS A 99 6.36 -11.72 -4.73
C HIS A 99 5.58 -12.61 -3.77
N MET A 100 4.39 -12.18 -3.35
CA MET A 100 3.53 -12.94 -2.45
C MET A 100 3.08 -14.26 -3.07
N PHE A 101 2.67 -14.23 -4.33
CA PHE A 101 2.29 -15.44 -5.08
C PHE A 101 3.46 -16.44 -5.12
N ARG A 102 4.65 -15.97 -5.38
CA ARG A 102 5.82 -16.84 -5.40
C ARG A 102 6.16 -17.42 -4.03
N VAL A 103 6.13 -16.61 -2.96
CA VAL A 103 6.35 -17.07 -1.59
C VAL A 103 5.36 -18.18 -1.23
N PHE A 104 4.12 -18.04 -1.67
CA PHE A 104 3.09 -19.07 -1.51
C PHE A 104 3.42 -20.34 -2.29
N MET A 105 3.68 -20.23 -3.59
CA MET A 105 3.96 -21.39 -4.47
C MET A 105 5.21 -22.16 -4.05
N THR A 106 6.22 -21.49 -3.50
CA THR A 106 7.45 -22.15 -3.03
C THR A 106 7.33 -22.71 -1.61
N GLY A 107 6.19 -22.53 -0.94
CA GLY A 107 5.99 -22.97 0.44
C GLY A 107 6.86 -22.24 1.46
N SER A 108 7.40 -21.07 1.09
CA SER A 108 8.30 -20.30 1.96
C SER A 108 7.61 -19.63 3.15
N TYR A 109 6.28 -19.73 3.23
CA TYR A 109 5.46 -19.27 4.36
C TYR A 109 5.41 -20.27 5.54
N LYS A 110 5.89 -21.50 5.33
CA LYS A 110 5.87 -22.55 6.35
C LYS A 110 6.90 -22.31 7.47
N PRO A 111 6.77 -22.97 8.63
CA PRO A 111 7.71 -22.84 9.72
C PRO A 111 9.18 -22.89 9.24
N PRO A 112 10.05 -22.02 9.73
CA PRO A 112 9.90 -21.02 10.79
C PRO A 112 9.53 -19.60 10.30
N ARG A 113 8.92 -19.43 9.11
CA ARG A 113 8.68 -18.12 8.45
C ARG A 113 7.22 -17.67 8.47
N GLU A 114 6.40 -18.26 9.32
CA GLU A 114 4.97 -17.95 9.46
C GLU A 114 4.72 -16.49 9.81
N PHE A 115 5.53 -15.97 10.74
CA PHE A 115 5.42 -14.57 11.16
C PHE A 115 5.73 -13.60 10.02
N ASN A 116 6.76 -13.89 9.22
CA ASN A 116 7.11 -13.07 8.05
C ASN A 116 6.00 -13.08 7.00
N TRP A 117 5.31 -14.22 6.85
CA TRP A 117 4.17 -14.33 5.98
C TRP A 117 3.01 -13.45 6.43
N ALA A 118 2.66 -13.49 7.72
CA ALA A 118 1.61 -12.66 8.29
C ALA A 118 1.88 -11.17 8.08
N ILE A 119 3.12 -10.71 8.34
CA ILE A 119 3.55 -9.34 8.05
C ILE A 119 3.44 -9.03 6.55
N GLY A 120 3.86 -9.95 5.68
CA GLY A 120 3.76 -9.79 4.24
C GLY A 120 2.32 -9.59 3.76
N VAL A 121 1.36 -10.33 4.32
CA VAL A 121 -0.08 -10.17 4.02
C VAL A 121 -0.57 -8.78 4.44
N ILE A 122 -0.20 -8.32 5.64
CA ILE A 122 -0.55 -6.97 6.11
C ILE A 122 0.04 -5.90 5.18
N LEU A 123 1.31 -6.04 4.79
CA LEU A 123 1.95 -5.11 3.85
C LEU A 123 1.27 -5.10 2.47
N LEU A 124 0.83 -6.25 1.98
CA LEU A 124 0.05 -6.33 0.73
C LEU A 124 -1.26 -5.56 0.85
N LEU A 125 -2.01 -5.76 1.94
CA LEU A 125 -3.26 -5.04 2.18
C LEU A 125 -3.03 -3.52 2.28
N LEU A 126 -1.98 -3.10 2.99
CA LEU A 126 -1.61 -1.68 3.09
C LEU A 126 -1.20 -1.11 1.72
N THR A 127 -0.47 -1.86 0.91
CA THR A 127 -0.10 -1.43 -0.45
C THR A 127 -1.32 -1.21 -1.33
N LEU A 128 -2.30 -2.13 -1.28
CA LEU A 128 -3.57 -1.98 -2.01
C LEU A 128 -4.38 -0.78 -1.51
N LEU A 129 -4.44 -0.59 -0.19
CA LEU A 129 -5.12 0.54 0.41
C LEU A 129 -4.47 1.88 0.01
N LEU A 130 -3.13 1.98 0.07
CA LEU A 130 -2.40 3.16 -0.36
C LEU A 130 -2.59 3.44 -1.86
N SER A 131 -2.59 2.40 -2.69
CA SER A 131 -2.84 2.55 -4.13
C SER A 131 -4.26 3.05 -4.40
N PHE A 132 -5.24 2.54 -3.68
CA PHE A 132 -6.62 3.00 -3.78
C PHE A 132 -6.75 4.47 -3.35
N THR A 133 -6.24 4.83 -2.17
CA THR A 133 -6.32 6.22 -1.68
C THR A 133 -5.53 7.19 -2.56
N GLY A 134 -4.37 6.78 -3.08
CA GLY A 134 -3.58 7.58 -4.03
C GLY A 134 -4.31 7.82 -5.35
N TYR A 135 -5.05 6.83 -5.84
CA TYR A 135 -5.87 6.97 -7.04
C TYR A 135 -7.00 8.01 -6.88
N LEU A 136 -7.45 8.26 -5.66
CA LEU A 136 -8.51 9.24 -5.38
C LEU A 136 -8.02 10.70 -5.36
N LEU A 137 -6.71 10.93 -5.22
CA LEU A 137 -6.15 12.27 -5.06
C LEU A 137 -6.47 13.24 -6.23
N PRO A 138 -6.49 12.84 -7.50
CA PRO A 138 -6.81 13.74 -8.61
C PRO A 138 -8.20 14.37 -8.55
N TRP A 139 -9.12 13.82 -7.77
CA TRP A 139 -10.48 14.29 -7.60
C TRP A 139 -11.23 14.48 -8.93
N ASP A 140 -10.91 13.62 -9.88
CA ASP A 140 -11.60 13.53 -11.16
C ASP A 140 -12.90 12.68 -11.05
N GLN A 141 -13.65 12.60 -12.12
CA GLN A 141 -14.90 11.83 -12.14
C GLN A 141 -14.69 10.36 -11.80
N LEU A 142 -13.56 9.78 -12.20
CA LEU A 142 -13.21 8.38 -11.87
C LEU A 142 -12.94 8.21 -10.38
N ALA A 143 -12.26 9.17 -9.75
CA ALA A 143 -12.00 9.18 -8.32
C ALA A 143 -13.32 9.24 -7.52
N ILE A 144 -14.26 10.11 -7.92
CA ILE A 144 -15.57 10.22 -7.29
C ILE A 144 -16.35 8.90 -7.39
N TRP A 145 -16.36 8.27 -8.55
CA TRP A 145 -17.00 6.96 -8.73
C TRP A 145 -16.32 5.86 -7.90
N ALA A 146 -15.00 5.87 -7.83
CA ALA A 146 -14.25 4.91 -7.01
C ALA A 146 -14.56 5.06 -5.52
N ILE A 147 -14.74 6.29 -5.01
CA ILE A 147 -15.17 6.56 -3.63
C ILE A 147 -16.56 5.99 -3.40
N MET A 148 -17.52 6.26 -4.29
CA MET A 148 -18.89 5.77 -4.16
C MET A 148 -18.95 4.24 -4.15
N VAL A 149 -18.26 3.59 -5.08
CA VAL A 149 -18.19 2.13 -5.13
C VAL A 149 -17.47 1.56 -3.92
N GLY A 150 -16.30 2.09 -3.57
CA GLY A 150 -15.51 1.62 -2.44
C GLY A 150 -16.22 1.77 -1.10
N SER A 151 -16.91 2.89 -0.86
CA SER A 151 -17.69 3.10 0.35
C SER A 151 -18.89 2.16 0.44
N ASN A 152 -19.58 1.91 -0.68
CA ASN A 152 -20.69 0.95 -0.72
C ASN A 152 -20.20 -0.49 -0.51
N MET A 153 -19.06 -0.86 -1.07
CA MET A 153 -18.42 -2.15 -0.79
C MET A 153 -18.04 -2.30 0.69
N ALA A 154 -17.46 -1.27 1.29
CA ALA A 154 -17.12 -1.27 2.71
C ALA A 154 -18.37 -1.42 3.59
N ARG A 155 -19.47 -0.73 3.24
CA ARG A 155 -20.78 -0.85 3.93
C ARG A 155 -21.40 -2.25 3.77
N ALA A 156 -21.18 -2.91 2.66
CA ALA A 156 -21.70 -4.26 2.40
C ALA A 156 -20.85 -5.35 3.11
N THR A 157 -19.70 -5.02 3.68
CA THR A 157 -18.84 -6.01 4.35
C THR A 157 -19.43 -6.43 5.70
N PRO A 158 -19.54 -7.74 6.02
CA PRO A 158 -20.28 -8.23 7.20
C PRO A 158 -19.82 -7.68 8.55
N PHE A 159 -18.54 -7.32 8.70
CA PHE A 159 -17.99 -6.79 9.96
C PHE A 159 -17.78 -5.26 9.95
N LEU A 160 -17.70 -4.65 8.78
CA LEU A 160 -17.49 -3.21 8.60
C LEU A 160 -18.78 -2.49 8.19
N GLY A 161 -19.79 -3.23 7.78
CA GLY A 161 -21.02 -2.70 7.22
C GLY A 161 -21.99 -2.12 8.25
N HIS A 162 -23.13 -1.65 7.76
CA HIS A 162 -24.17 -0.91 8.48
C HIS A 162 -24.73 -1.63 9.73
N GLU A 163 -24.60 -2.93 9.81
CA GLU A 163 -25.07 -3.75 10.94
C GLU A 163 -23.93 -4.35 11.79
N GLY A 164 -22.68 -4.03 11.47
CA GLY A 164 -21.52 -4.57 12.16
C GLY A 164 -20.89 -3.62 13.16
N PRO A 165 -19.93 -4.07 14.00
CA PRO A 165 -19.20 -3.23 14.95
C PRO A 165 -18.39 -2.12 14.27
N GLY A 166 -18.13 -2.22 12.96
CA GLY A 166 -17.51 -1.18 12.14
C GLY A 166 -18.46 -0.07 11.70
N ALA A 167 -19.78 -0.24 11.87
CA ALA A 167 -20.78 0.76 11.50
C ALA A 167 -20.55 2.10 12.22
N ALA A 168 -20.13 2.06 13.50
CA ALA A 168 -19.79 3.25 14.26
C ALA A 168 -18.56 4.00 13.70
N LEU A 169 -17.59 3.28 13.15
CA LEU A 169 -16.40 3.85 12.51
C LEU A 169 -16.71 4.46 11.14
N LEU A 170 -17.67 3.89 10.41
CA LEU A 170 -18.11 4.39 9.10
C LEU A 170 -19.23 5.44 9.21
N ALA A 171 -19.95 5.47 10.34
CA ALA A 171 -20.98 6.47 10.65
C ALA A 171 -20.41 7.82 11.14
N ILE A 172 -19.10 7.90 11.41
CA ILE A 172 -18.42 9.17 11.74
C ILE A 172 -18.43 10.14 10.53
N GLY A 173 -18.96 9.75 9.42
CA GLY A 173 -19.28 10.62 8.32
C GLY A 173 -20.61 10.24 7.73
N ASP A 174 -21.68 10.86 8.18
CA ASP A 174 -22.83 11.20 7.33
C ASP A 174 -22.38 12.19 6.24
N ILE A 175 -21.24 11.91 5.65
CA ILE A 175 -20.84 12.49 4.38
C ILE A 175 -21.73 11.78 3.36
N ASN A 176 -22.90 12.36 3.12
CA ASN A 176 -23.73 12.03 2.00
C ASN A 176 -22.92 12.44 0.75
N PHE A 177 -22.07 11.54 0.26
CA PHE A 177 -21.26 11.75 -0.95
C PHE A 177 -22.16 12.10 -2.17
N VAL A 178 -23.46 11.79 -2.10
CA VAL A 178 -24.46 12.21 -3.08
C VAL A 178 -24.65 13.73 -3.06
N THR A 179 -24.58 14.38 -1.90
CA THR A 179 -24.70 15.85 -1.81
C THR A 179 -23.41 16.56 -2.24
N VAL A 180 -22.23 16.00 -1.93
CA VAL A 180 -20.96 16.56 -2.41
C VAL A 180 -20.85 16.45 -3.94
N ALA A 181 -21.32 15.37 -4.55
CA ALA A 181 -21.33 15.22 -6.01
C ALA A 181 -22.35 16.14 -6.72
N SER A 182 -23.37 16.65 -6.04
CA SER A 182 -24.33 17.60 -6.60
C SER A 182 -23.85 19.05 -6.56
N ASP A 183 -22.91 19.37 -5.68
CA ASP A 183 -22.33 20.72 -5.55
C ASP A 183 -21.13 20.96 -6.48
N VAL A 184 -20.62 19.91 -7.13
CA VAL A 184 -19.58 20.01 -8.16
C VAL A 184 -20.24 20.06 -9.54
N ARG A 185 -20.92 21.19 -9.85
CA ARG A 185 -21.33 21.56 -11.21
C ARG A 185 -20.56 22.76 -11.69
#